data_d90877f3510e199a1824955231e141ce
#
_entry.id   d90877f3510e199a1824955231e141ce
#
_cell.length_a   1.000
_cell.length_b   1.000
_cell.length_c   1.000
_cell.angle_alpha   90.00
_cell.angle_beta   90.00
_cell.angle_gamma   90.00
#
_symmetry.space_group_name_H-M   'P 1'
#
loop_
_entity.id
_entity.type
_entity.pdbx_description
1 polymer ?
#
loop_
_entity_poly.entity_id
_entity_poly.type
_entity_poly.pdbx_seq_one_letter_code
_entity_poly.pdbx_strand_id
1 'polypeptide(L)'
;MTYSFTEKKRIRKNFGKLPNTMDLPYLLSIQLDSYQKFTQIGLDDNERTDTGLHAALKSVFPIIGYSGNAALEYVDYKLGSPAFEEEECKLRGVTFSVPLRVRVRLIIYDKDSASKAVKDIREQEVYLGEIPLMTDNGTFIINGTERVIVSQLHRSPGVIFDHDKGKTHSSGKLLYTARVIPYRGSWLDFEFDPKDLLYVRIDRRRKLPSTILLRALGYSSEEILNVFFDTSVFSVKKDQFSLALDPERLRGEIAAFDIKGKQNKVVVEKGRRITARHIRQLEKDKISSLQVPREYLIGRPVAMDIADEKTGELMLECNTEISDENLDVLLKAGVTRIETLYTNDLDCGPFISDTLRSDATKTPVSYTHLTLPTTPYV
;
A
#
# COMPACT_ATOMS: atom_id res chain seq x y z
N MET A 1 53.94 12.30 -10.58
CA MET A 1 52.99 13.43 -10.51
C MET A 1 53.79 14.70 -10.40
N THR A 2 53.64 15.63 -11.33
CA THR A 2 54.27 16.93 -11.29
C THR A 2 53.31 17.94 -10.61
N TYR A 3 53.75 18.48 -9.50
CA TYR A 3 53.01 19.54 -8.82
C TYR A 3 53.66 20.90 -9.16
N SER A 4 52.85 21.90 -9.45
CA SER A 4 53.35 23.28 -9.55
C SER A 4 52.95 24.09 -8.31
N PHE A 5 53.93 24.85 -7.81
CA PHE A 5 53.72 25.74 -6.67
C PHE A 5 53.50 27.17 -7.15
N THR A 6 52.53 27.84 -6.59
CA THR A 6 52.34 29.30 -6.80
C THR A 6 52.94 30.07 -5.65
N GLU A 7 53.16 31.35 -5.85
CA GLU A 7 53.69 32.29 -4.80
C GLU A 7 52.87 32.20 -3.49
N LYS A 8 51.59 31.85 -3.53
CA LYS A 8 50.73 31.65 -2.36
C LYS A 8 50.81 30.23 -1.80
N LYS A 9 51.83 29.46 -2.11
CA LYS A 9 52.01 28.06 -1.66
C LYS A 9 50.83 27.11 -2.00
N ARG A 10 50.08 27.40 -3.04
CA ARG A 10 49.00 26.51 -3.50
C ARG A 10 49.59 25.40 -4.37
N ILE A 11 49.33 24.15 -4.01
CA ILE A 11 49.68 22.99 -4.79
C ILE A 11 48.62 22.82 -5.91
N ARG A 12 49.04 22.98 -7.13
CA ARG A 12 48.20 22.73 -8.31
C ARG A 12 48.52 21.39 -8.92
N LYS A 13 47.50 20.53 -9.09
CA LYS A 13 47.63 19.28 -9.75
C LYS A 13 47.37 19.44 -11.25
N ASN A 14 48.31 18.97 -12.07
CA ASN A 14 48.13 18.99 -13.54
C ASN A 14 47.35 17.77 -13.98
N PHE A 15 46.10 17.96 -14.34
CA PHE A 15 45.22 16.89 -14.79
C PHE A 15 45.44 16.53 -16.28
N GLY A 16 46.14 17.35 -17.08
CA GLY A 16 46.41 17.06 -18.49
C GLY A 16 47.34 15.86 -18.73
N LYS A 17 48.06 15.39 -17.70
CA LYS A 17 48.93 14.21 -17.75
C LYS A 17 48.38 13.01 -16.98
N LEU A 18 47.16 13.09 -16.47
CA LEU A 18 46.49 11.97 -15.79
C LEU A 18 45.75 11.15 -16.86
N PRO A 19 45.79 9.81 -16.76
CA PRO A 19 44.94 8.99 -17.61
C PRO A 19 43.47 9.34 -17.34
N ASN A 20 42.64 9.29 -18.36
CA ASN A 20 41.21 9.45 -18.22
C ASN A 20 40.70 8.40 -17.22
N THR A 21 40.09 8.84 -16.13
CA THR A 21 39.55 7.95 -15.13
C THR A 21 38.13 7.48 -15.47
N MET A 22 37.48 8.21 -16.38
CA MET A 22 36.12 7.93 -16.80
C MET A 22 35.93 8.50 -18.22
N ASP A 23 35.32 7.75 -19.11
CA ASP A 23 34.92 8.24 -20.41
C ASP A 23 33.78 9.26 -20.28
N LEU A 24 33.76 10.23 -21.22
CA LEU A 24 32.64 11.19 -21.27
C LEU A 24 31.35 10.44 -21.66
N PRO A 25 30.30 10.51 -20.82
CA PRO A 25 29.03 9.93 -21.20
C PRO A 25 28.42 10.65 -22.40
N TYR A 26 27.68 9.92 -23.23
CA TYR A 26 26.92 10.55 -24.31
C TYR A 26 25.77 11.38 -23.70
N LEU A 27 25.88 12.70 -23.83
CA LEU A 27 24.98 13.64 -23.12
C LEU A 27 23.56 13.59 -23.61
N LEU A 28 23.30 13.15 -24.83
CA LEU A 28 21.96 13.00 -25.40
C LEU A 28 21.34 11.62 -25.15
N SER A 29 22.05 10.69 -24.54
CA SER A 29 21.55 9.32 -24.31
C SER A 29 20.24 9.30 -23.52
N ILE A 30 20.09 10.16 -22.52
CA ILE A 30 18.88 10.24 -21.70
C ILE A 30 17.65 10.50 -22.56
N GLN A 31 17.75 11.42 -23.52
CA GLN A 31 16.66 11.79 -24.42
C GLN A 31 16.36 10.66 -25.40
N LEU A 32 17.38 10.18 -26.12
CA LEU A 32 17.25 9.18 -27.17
C LEU A 32 16.80 7.82 -26.62
N ASP A 33 17.45 7.32 -25.55
CA ASP A 33 17.10 6.03 -24.94
C ASP A 33 15.70 6.04 -24.33
N SER A 34 15.31 7.16 -23.72
CA SER A 34 13.99 7.35 -23.14
C SER A 34 12.90 7.28 -24.22
N TYR A 35 13.12 7.96 -25.35
CA TYR A 35 12.17 7.96 -26.46
C TYR A 35 12.11 6.61 -27.17
N GLN A 36 13.25 5.96 -27.36
CA GLN A 36 13.31 4.62 -27.92
C GLN A 36 12.57 3.59 -27.04
N LYS A 37 12.76 3.65 -25.72
CA LYS A 37 12.03 2.81 -24.77
C LYS A 37 10.53 3.11 -24.75
N PHE A 38 10.14 4.37 -24.97
CA PHE A 38 8.74 4.77 -25.03
C PHE A 38 8.07 4.23 -26.28
N THR A 39 8.65 4.43 -27.46
CA THR A 39 8.06 4.08 -28.76
C THR A 39 8.34 2.66 -29.20
N GLN A 40 9.44 2.06 -28.74
CA GLN A 40 9.91 0.72 -29.13
C GLN A 40 9.88 0.51 -30.66
N ILE A 41 10.28 1.55 -31.42
CA ILE A 41 10.31 1.52 -32.87
C ILE A 41 11.30 0.44 -33.36
N GLY A 42 10.87 -0.36 -34.34
CA GLY A 42 11.69 -1.39 -34.95
C GLY A 42 11.74 -2.72 -34.22
N LEU A 43 11.05 -2.87 -33.12
CA LEU A 43 10.89 -4.16 -32.42
C LEU A 43 9.63 -4.88 -32.91
N ASP A 44 9.75 -6.19 -33.12
CA ASP A 44 8.61 -7.04 -33.39
C ASP A 44 7.72 -7.18 -32.13
N ASP A 45 6.43 -7.49 -32.33
CA ASP A 45 5.44 -7.54 -31.25
C ASP A 45 5.83 -8.47 -30.09
N ASN A 46 6.52 -9.56 -30.38
CA ASN A 46 6.97 -10.55 -29.40
C ASN A 46 8.22 -10.11 -28.61
N GLU A 47 8.94 -9.11 -29.09
CA GLU A 47 10.17 -8.59 -28.48
C GLU A 47 9.89 -7.34 -27.64
N ARG A 48 8.69 -6.76 -27.75
CA ARG A 48 8.31 -5.57 -27.01
C ARG A 48 8.21 -5.84 -25.52
N THR A 49 8.84 -4.99 -24.75
CA THR A 49 8.76 -5.00 -23.28
C THR A 49 7.52 -4.26 -22.80
N ASP A 50 7.01 -4.60 -21.61
CA ASP A 50 5.85 -3.96 -20.99
C ASP A 50 6.20 -2.56 -20.43
N THR A 51 6.65 -1.66 -21.32
CA THR A 51 7.04 -0.28 -20.99
C THR A 51 6.50 0.70 -22.03
N GLY A 52 6.45 1.98 -21.67
CA GLY A 52 6.09 3.07 -22.58
C GLY A 52 4.69 2.94 -23.18
N LEU A 53 4.61 3.14 -24.51
CA LEU A 53 3.35 3.14 -25.25
C LEU A 53 2.64 1.78 -25.22
N HIS A 54 3.42 0.69 -25.29
CA HIS A 54 2.88 -0.67 -25.21
C HIS A 54 2.17 -0.94 -23.88
N ALA A 55 2.84 -0.62 -22.78
CA ALA A 55 2.22 -0.75 -21.43
C ALA A 55 1.00 0.14 -21.26
N ALA A 56 1.03 1.37 -21.81
CA ALA A 56 -0.11 2.29 -21.74
C ALA A 56 -1.34 1.74 -22.48
N LEU A 57 -1.14 1.17 -23.68
CA LEU A 57 -2.22 0.52 -24.43
C LEU A 57 -2.74 -0.72 -23.70
N LYS A 58 -1.85 -1.61 -23.21
CA LYS A 58 -2.26 -2.79 -22.44
C LYS A 58 -3.04 -2.46 -21.16
N SER A 59 -2.76 -1.35 -20.52
CA SER A 59 -3.47 -0.95 -19.29
C SER A 59 -4.93 -0.55 -19.53
N VAL A 60 -5.27 -0.11 -20.76
CA VAL A 60 -6.62 0.30 -21.13
C VAL A 60 -7.43 -0.88 -21.64
N PHE A 61 -6.80 -1.81 -22.35
CA PHE A 61 -7.44 -2.99 -22.93
C PHE A 61 -7.26 -4.22 -21.99
N PRO A 62 -8.23 -5.16 -21.97
CA PRO A 62 -9.42 -5.23 -22.80
C PRO A 62 -10.52 -4.28 -22.35
N ILE A 63 -11.24 -3.69 -23.31
CA ILE A 63 -12.46 -2.90 -23.04
C ILE A 63 -13.66 -3.81 -23.20
N ILE A 64 -14.35 -4.06 -22.10
CA ILE A 64 -15.53 -4.94 -22.08
C ILE A 64 -16.78 -4.06 -22.24
N GLY A 65 -17.66 -4.45 -23.17
CA GLY A 65 -18.94 -3.77 -23.37
C GLY A 65 -19.83 -3.90 -22.13
N TYR A 66 -20.68 -2.90 -21.89
CA TYR A 66 -21.56 -2.85 -20.72
C TYR A 66 -22.43 -4.13 -20.57
N SER A 67 -22.87 -4.72 -21.66
CA SER A 67 -23.65 -5.95 -21.67
C SER A 67 -22.81 -7.23 -21.47
N GLY A 68 -21.48 -7.12 -21.40
CA GLY A 68 -20.58 -8.27 -21.30
C GLY A 68 -20.48 -9.17 -22.54
N ASN A 69 -21.20 -8.82 -23.64
CA ASN A 69 -21.30 -9.64 -24.84
C ASN A 69 -20.23 -9.34 -25.90
N ALA A 70 -19.44 -8.34 -25.70
CA ALA A 70 -18.34 -7.96 -26.60
C ALA A 70 -17.14 -7.50 -25.79
N ALA A 71 -15.96 -7.85 -26.24
CA ALA A 71 -14.68 -7.36 -25.70
C ALA A 71 -13.81 -6.87 -26.85
N LEU A 72 -13.17 -5.72 -26.65
CA LEU A 72 -12.19 -5.17 -27.56
C LEU A 72 -10.80 -5.38 -26.96
N GLU A 73 -9.99 -6.17 -27.64
CA GLU A 73 -8.62 -6.49 -27.20
C GLU A 73 -7.60 -5.71 -28.03
N TYR A 74 -6.51 -5.35 -27.40
CA TYR A 74 -5.33 -4.81 -28.04
C TYR A 74 -4.45 -5.96 -28.54
N VAL A 75 -4.01 -5.87 -29.79
CA VAL A 75 -3.07 -6.83 -30.41
C VAL A 75 -1.69 -6.22 -30.49
N ASP A 76 -1.51 -5.18 -31.32
CA ASP A 76 -0.24 -4.49 -31.52
C ASP A 76 -0.46 -3.05 -31.97
N TYR A 77 0.61 -2.29 -32.08
CA TYR A 77 0.60 -0.98 -32.72
C TYR A 77 1.72 -0.84 -33.73
N LYS A 78 1.50 0.04 -34.71
CA LYS A 78 2.47 0.41 -35.73
C LYS A 78 2.58 1.93 -35.81
N LEU A 79 3.82 2.39 -35.91
CA LEU A 79 4.13 3.76 -36.24
C LEU A 79 4.44 3.83 -37.76
N GLY A 80 3.72 4.71 -38.45
CA GLY A 80 3.92 4.92 -39.89
C GLY A 80 5.16 5.75 -40.19
N SER A 81 5.32 6.10 -41.47
CA SER A 81 6.34 7.05 -41.91
C SER A 81 5.85 8.49 -41.72
N PRO A 82 6.75 9.43 -41.41
CA PRO A 82 6.40 10.85 -41.35
C PRO A 82 5.95 11.37 -42.73
N ALA A 83 5.01 12.32 -42.73
CA ALA A 83 4.50 12.89 -43.99
C ALA A 83 5.48 13.89 -44.63
N PHE A 84 6.29 14.56 -43.82
CA PHE A 84 7.27 15.56 -44.23
C PHE A 84 8.59 15.33 -43.55
N GLU A 85 9.69 15.75 -44.16
CA GLU A 85 11.03 15.75 -43.58
C GLU A 85 11.19 16.85 -42.51
N GLU A 86 12.22 16.76 -41.69
CA GLU A 86 12.48 17.69 -40.57
C GLU A 86 12.57 19.15 -41.04
N GLU A 87 13.34 19.42 -42.11
CA GLU A 87 13.52 20.77 -42.64
C GLU A 87 12.24 21.33 -43.24
N GLU A 88 11.47 20.48 -43.92
CA GLU A 88 10.18 20.86 -44.49
C GLU A 88 9.16 21.20 -43.40
N CYS A 89 9.14 20.45 -42.29
CA CYS A 89 8.32 20.76 -41.14
C CYS A 89 8.66 22.12 -40.52
N LYS A 90 9.95 22.46 -40.43
CA LYS A 90 10.41 23.78 -39.94
C LYS A 90 9.96 24.92 -40.86
N LEU A 91 10.08 24.73 -42.16
CA LEU A 91 9.70 25.73 -43.14
C LEU A 91 8.18 25.94 -43.20
N ARG A 92 7.42 24.86 -43.12
CA ARG A 92 5.92 24.91 -43.18
C ARG A 92 5.28 25.27 -41.88
N GLY A 93 6.02 25.25 -40.77
CA GLY A 93 5.45 25.51 -39.44
C GLY A 93 4.56 24.40 -38.94
N VAL A 94 4.79 23.14 -39.37
CA VAL A 94 4.04 21.94 -38.91
C VAL A 94 4.85 21.09 -37.95
N THR A 95 4.17 20.14 -37.28
CA THR A 95 4.81 19.22 -36.36
C THR A 95 5.41 18.02 -37.11
N PHE A 96 6.62 17.65 -36.78
CA PHE A 96 7.24 16.42 -37.27
C PHE A 96 6.68 15.24 -36.51
N SER A 97 5.76 14.49 -37.13
CA SER A 97 4.96 13.45 -36.48
C SER A 97 4.79 12.23 -37.38
N VAL A 98 4.46 11.12 -36.74
CA VAL A 98 4.14 9.86 -37.42
C VAL A 98 2.75 9.38 -37.01
N PRO A 99 1.96 8.80 -37.94
CA PRO A 99 0.66 8.25 -37.61
C PRO A 99 0.79 7.00 -36.75
N LEU A 100 0.06 6.97 -35.63
CA LEU A 100 -0.11 5.80 -34.77
C LEU A 100 -1.33 5.01 -35.22
N ARG A 101 -1.12 3.77 -35.60
CA ARG A 101 -2.17 2.80 -35.89
C ARG A 101 -2.11 1.67 -34.88
N VAL A 102 -3.25 1.31 -34.34
CA VAL A 102 -3.39 0.21 -33.38
C VAL A 102 -4.24 -0.87 -33.99
N ARG A 103 -3.75 -2.11 -33.91
CA ARG A 103 -4.51 -3.29 -34.31
C ARG A 103 -5.31 -3.76 -33.11
N VAL A 104 -6.62 -3.75 -33.28
CA VAL A 104 -7.57 -4.17 -32.24
C VAL A 104 -8.36 -5.37 -32.73
N ARG A 105 -8.71 -6.23 -31.80
CA ARG A 105 -9.51 -7.44 -32.02
C ARG A 105 -10.82 -7.29 -31.26
N LEU A 106 -11.95 -7.29 -32.00
CA LEU A 106 -13.28 -7.32 -31.43
C LEU A 106 -13.74 -8.79 -31.31
N ILE A 107 -13.99 -9.22 -30.07
CA ILE A 107 -14.54 -10.54 -29.77
C ILE A 107 -15.99 -10.37 -29.40
N ILE A 108 -16.87 -11.07 -30.09
CA ILE A 108 -18.31 -11.07 -29.83
C ILE A 108 -18.66 -12.43 -29.22
N TYR A 109 -19.25 -12.40 -28.03
CA TYR A 109 -19.69 -13.61 -27.32
C TYR A 109 -21.17 -13.90 -27.62
N ASP A 110 -21.51 -15.18 -27.57
CA ASP A 110 -22.91 -15.64 -27.72
C ASP A 110 -23.67 -15.36 -26.41
N LYS A 111 -24.86 -14.73 -26.54
CA LYS A 111 -25.72 -14.38 -25.41
C LYS A 111 -26.37 -15.60 -24.74
N ASP A 112 -26.59 -16.66 -25.52
CA ASP A 112 -27.39 -17.80 -25.10
C ASP A 112 -26.55 -18.93 -24.46
N SER A 113 -25.21 -18.81 -24.51
CA SER A 113 -24.32 -19.81 -23.95
C SER A 113 -23.80 -19.38 -22.54
N ALA A 114 -24.07 -20.23 -21.54
CA ALA A 114 -23.54 -20.02 -20.17
C ALA A 114 -21.99 -20.01 -20.09
N SER A 115 -21.30 -20.49 -21.13
CA SER A 115 -19.83 -20.64 -21.20
C SER A 115 -19.13 -19.52 -21.96
N LYS A 116 -19.82 -18.38 -22.29
CA LYS A 116 -19.25 -17.27 -23.09
C LYS A 116 -18.54 -17.76 -24.37
N ALA A 117 -19.23 -18.63 -25.14
CA ALA A 117 -18.69 -19.12 -26.41
C ALA A 117 -18.44 -17.92 -27.36
N VAL A 118 -17.31 -17.94 -28.06
CA VAL A 118 -16.97 -16.88 -29.03
C VAL A 118 -17.83 -17.11 -30.29
N LYS A 119 -18.62 -16.11 -30.68
CA LYS A 119 -19.44 -16.12 -31.85
C LYS A 119 -18.72 -15.62 -33.11
N ASP A 120 -17.97 -14.53 -32.97
CA ASP A 120 -17.26 -13.89 -34.09
C ASP A 120 -16.01 -13.16 -33.57
N ILE A 121 -14.95 -13.10 -34.40
CA ILE A 121 -13.72 -12.38 -34.11
C ILE A 121 -13.42 -11.51 -35.32
N ARG A 122 -13.23 -10.21 -35.10
CA ARG A 122 -12.85 -9.25 -36.15
C ARG A 122 -11.63 -8.49 -35.74
N GLU A 123 -10.63 -8.41 -36.63
CA GLU A 123 -9.43 -7.61 -36.43
C GLU A 123 -9.41 -6.46 -37.42
N GLN A 124 -9.01 -5.29 -36.95
CA GLN A 124 -8.88 -4.09 -37.75
C GLN A 124 -7.77 -3.19 -37.22
N GLU A 125 -7.03 -2.55 -38.14
CA GLU A 125 -6.13 -1.46 -37.80
C GLU A 125 -6.95 -0.15 -37.68
N VAL A 126 -6.80 0.53 -36.56
CA VAL A 126 -7.48 1.79 -36.26
C VAL A 126 -6.43 2.89 -36.12
N TYR A 127 -6.64 4.00 -36.81
CA TYR A 127 -5.84 5.20 -36.64
C TYR A 127 -6.26 5.89 -35.34
N LEU A 128 -5.29 6.05 -34.41
CA LEU A 128 -5.53 6.72 -33.13
C LEU A 128 -5.14 8.20 -33.12
N GLY A 129 -4.20 8.59 -33.99
CA GLY A 129 -3.68 9.94 -34.03
C GLY A 129 -2.23 9.98 -34.50
N GLU A 130 -1.57 11.09 -34.24
CA GLU A 130 -0.16 11.30 -34.57
C GLU A 130 0.67 11.44 -33.30
N ILE A 131 1.89 10.88 -33.34
CA ILE A 131 2.87 11.03 -32.29
C ILE A 131 4.03 11.85 -32.82
N PRO A 132 4.49 12.91 -32.14
CA PRO A 132 5.68 13.66 -32.52
C PRO A 132 6.88 12.74 -32.55
N LEU A 133 7.67 12.80 -33.62
CA LEU A 133 8.89 12.02 -33.80
C LEU A 133 10.08 12.82 -33.28
N MET A 134 11.00 12.13 -32.58
CA MET A 134 12.24 12.72 -32.10
C MET A 134 13.26 12.73 -33.24
N THR A 135 13.99 13.84 -33.41
CA THR A 135 15.11 13.96 -34.31
C THR A 135 16.35 13.25 -33.78
N ASP A 136 17.33 13.02 -34.62
CA ASP A 136 18.61 12.41 -34.22
C ASP A 136 19.38 13.20 -33.16
N ASN A 137 19.06 14.50 -33.04
CA ASN A 137 19.62 15.39 -32.00
C ASN A 137 18.85 15.35 -30.65
N GLY A 138 17.86 14.49 -30.52
CA GLY A 138 17.07 14.37 -29.30
C GLY A 138 16.06 15.52 -29.12
N THR A 139 15.69 16.21 -30.16
CA THR A 139 14.70 17.32 -30.16
C THR A 139 13.40 16.92 -30.82
N PHE A 140 12.37 17.71 -30.61
CA PHE A 140 11.06 17.59 -31.29
C PHE A 140 10.78 18.86 -32.09
N ILE A 141 10.22 18.73 -33.26
CA ILE A 141 9.74 19.86 -34.05
C ILE A 141 8.25 19.97 -33.86
N ILE A 142 7.82 20.99 -33.14
CA ILE A 142 6.42 21.24 -32.85
C ILE A 142 6.01 22.60 -33.45
N ASN A 143 5.07 22.59 -34.37
CA ASN A 143 4.65 23.79 -35.11
C ASN A 143 5.82 24.56 -35.73
N GLY A 144 6.78 23.83 -36.30
CA GLY A 144 7.96 24.38 -36.91
C GLY A 144 9.08 24.85 -35.97
N THR A 145 8.83 24.83 -34.65
CA THR A 145 9.84 25.19 -33.65
C THR A 145 10.47 23.96 -33.03
N GLU A 146 11.78 23.95 -32.90
CA GLU A 146 12.55 22.88 -32.29
C GLU A 146 12.47 23.00 -30.76
N ARG A 147 12.10 21.93 -30.08
CA ARG A 147 11.89 21.88 -28.64
C ARG A 147 12.54 20.65 -28.04
N VAL A 148 12.92 20.74 -26.77
CA VAL A 148 13.52 19.66 -26.00
C VAL A 148 12.71 19.39 -24.75
N ILE A 149 12.54 18.13 -24.41
CA ILE A 149 11.95 17.73 -23.14
C ILE A 149 13.04 17.76 -22.08
N VAL A 150 12.86 18.59 -21.06
CA VAL A 150 13.81 18.69 -19.94
C VAL A 150 13.38 17.74 -18.83
N SER A 151 14.32 16.94 -18.33
CA SER A 151 14.10 16.07 -17.19
C SER A 151 13.73 16.89 -15.95
N GLN A 152 12.64 16.51 -15.30
CA GLN A 152 12.16 17.15 -14.09
C GLN A 152 12.30 16.20 -12.90
N LEU A 153 12.94 16.70 -11.83
CA LEU A 153 13.03 15.95 -10.58
C LEU A 153 11.67 15.99 -9.86
N HIS A 154 11.25 14.83 -9.39
CA HIS A 154 10.07 14.71 -8.54
C HIS A 154 10.34 13.69 -7.42
N ARG A 155 9.49 13.66 -6.41
CA ARG A 155 9.57 12.62 -5.38
C ARG A 155 9.29 11.25 -6.00
N SER A 156 10.11 10.26 -5.67
CA SER A 156 9.92 8.90 -6.16
C SER A 156 8.57 8.35 -5.70
N PRO A 157 7.83 7.64 -6.57
CA PRO A 157 6.69 6.87 -6.15
C PRO A 157 7.07 5.83 -5.08
N GLY A 158 6.18 5.60 -4.13
CA GLY A 158 6.41 4.65 -3.05
C GLY A 158 5.87 5.16 -1.73
N VAL A 159 6.24 4.49 -0.64
CA VAL A 159 5.84 4.85 0.72
C VAL A 159 7.01 5.50 1.44
N ILE A 160 6.79 6.69 1.98
CA ILE A 160 7.79 7.46 2.73
C ILE A 160 7.31 7.58 4.17
N PHE A 161 8.13 7.13 5.11
CA PHE A 161 7.88 7.28 6.54
C PHE A 161 8.65 8.46 7.08
N ASP A 162 8.00 9.28 7.91
CA ASP A 162 8.58 10.45 8.53
C ASP A 162 7.99 10.67 9.93
N HIS A 163 8.54 11.61 10.69
CA HIS A 163 8.01 12.03 11.98
C HIS A 163 8.27 13.53 12.22
N ASP A 164 7.48 14.15 13.07
CA ASP A 164 7.52 15.59 13.36
C ASP A 164 8.68 16.04 14.27
N LYS A 165 9.54 15.14 14.72
CA LYS A 165 10.63 15.35 15.69
C LYS A 165 10.14 15.94 17.03
N GLY A 166 8.90 15.66 17.40
CA GLY A 166 8.32 16.14 18.65
C GLY A 166 8.02 17.66 18.70
N LYS A 167 7.95 18.33 17.54
CA LYS A 167 7.74 19.78 17.48
C LYS A 167 6.26 20.18 17.53
N THR A 168 5.37 19.31 17.13
CA THR A 168 3.95 19.62 16.94
C THR A 168 3.18 19.61 18.26
N HIS A 169 3.58 18.78 19.22
CA HIS A 169 2.91 18.66 20.51
C HIS A 169 3.81 19.05 21.68
N SER A 170 3.26 19.75 22.68
CA SER A 170 3.99 20.24 23.85
C SER A 170 4.67 19.16 24.70
N SER A 171 4.15 17.93 24.66
CA SER A 171 4.73 16.77 25.38
C SER A 171 6.03 16.23 24.74
N GLY A 172 6.43 16.72 23.58
CA GLY A 172 7.58 16.19 22.84
C GLY A 172 7.35 14.80 22.22
N LYS A 173 6.10 14.29 22.19
CA LYS A 173 5.73 13.02 21.60
C LYS A 173 6.00 13.03 20.10
N LEU A 174 6.63 11.97 19.60
CA LEU A 174 6.87 11.80 18.16
C LEU A 174 5.56 11.38 17.49
N LEU A 175 5.11 12.21 16.55
CA LEU A 175 3.96 11.88 15.70
C LEU A 175 4.49 11.33 14.38
N TYR A 176 4.21 10.06 14.13
CA TYR A 176 4.64 9.37 12.92
C TYR A 176 3.66 9.61 11.79
N THR A 177 4.21 9.73 10.58
CA THR A 177 3.44 9.88 9.35
C THR A 177 3.95 8.91 8.29
N ALA A 178 3.04 8.39 7.48
CA ALA A 178 3.36 7.60 6.31
C ALA A 178 2.68 8.21 5.09
N ARG A 179 3.46 8.52 4.05
CA ARG A 179 2.96 9.11 2.82
C ARG A 179 3.11 8.14 1.68
N VAL A 180 1.98 7.80 1.06
CA VAL A 180 1.93 6.98 -0.15
C VAL A 180 1.89 7.91 -1.36
N ILE A 181 2.95 7.87 -2.16
CA ILE A 181 3.09 8.68 -3.37
C ILE A 181 2.90 7.75 -4.57
N PRO A 182 1.81 7.91 -5.35
CA PRO A 182 1.59 7.13 -6.55
C PRO A 182 2.47 7.64 -7.69
N TYR A 183 2.65 6.83 -8.72
CA TYR A 183 3.28 7.28 -9.97
C TYR A 183 2.47 8.41 -10.62
N ARG A 184 1.14 8.28 -10.62
CA ARG A 184 0.18 9.28 -11.09
C ARG A 184 -1.09 9.19 -10.25
N GLY A 185 -1.54 10.32 -9.70
CA GLY A 185 -2.76 10.39 -8.89
C GLY A 185 -2.58 11.17 -7.60
N SER A 186 -3.58 11.12 -6.76
CA SER A 186 -3.63 11.81 -5.47
C SER A 186 -2.74 11.13 -4.43
N TRP A 187 -2.09 11.94 -3.59
CA TRP A 187 -1.30 11.45 -2.48
C TRP A 187 -2.19 11.00 -1.33
N LEU A 188 -1.71 9.99 -0.61
CA LEU A 188 -2.38 9.46 0.56
C LEU A 188 -1.43 9.61 1.77
N ASP A 189 -1.83 10.40 2.74
CA ASP A 189 -1.06 10.64 3.96
C ASP A 189 -1.74 9.98 5.14
N PHE A 190 -1.03 9.11 5.86
CA PHE A 190 -1.45 8.57 7.15
C PHE A 190 -0.72 9.32 8.26
N GLU A 191 -1.45 9.81 9.25
CA GLU A 191 -0.91 10.64 10.32
C GLU A 191 -1.43 10.16 11.68
N PHE A 192 -0.53 9.98 12.64
CA PHE A 192 -0.93 9.79 14.04
C PHE A 192 -1.27 11.11 14.71
N ASP A 193 -2.35 11.10 15.49
CA ASP A 193 -2.74 12.21 16.34
C ASP A 193 -2.06 12.11 17.72
N PRO A 194 -1.92 13.18 18.51
CA PRO A 194 -1.42 13.09 19.89
C PRO A 194 -2.16 12.10 20.80
N LYS A 195 -3.40 11.76 20.47
CA LYS A 195 -4.23 10.76 21.14
C LYS A 195 -4.01 9.32 20.65
N ASP A 196 -2.99 9.08 19.83
CA ASP A 196 -2.69 7.79 19.21
C ASP A 196 -3.74 7.26 18.22
N LEU A 197 -4.61 8.11 17.73
CA LEU A 197 -5.56 7.78 16.70
C LEU A 197 -4.92 7.94 15.31
N LEU A 198 -5.17 6.99 14.42
CA LEU A 198 -4.64 7.02 13.06
C LEU A 198 -5.65 7.65 12.10
N TYR A 199 -5.22 8.73 11.46
CA TYR A 199 -5.99 9.45 10.47
C TYR A 199 -5.40 9.27 9.08
N VAL A 200 -6.25 9.40 8.07
CA VAL A 200 -5.88 9.45 6.66
C VAL A 200 -6.28 10.78 6.04
N ARG A 201 -5.46 11.27 5.15
CA ARG A 201 -5.71 12.47 4.37
C ARG A 201 -5.48 12.17 2.89
N ILE A 202 -6.49 12.39 2.08
CA ILE A 202 -6.44 12.19 0.63
C ILE A 202 -6.21 13.56 -0.01
N ASP A 203 -5.11 13.69 -0.77
CA ASP A 203 -4.75 14.90 -1.51
C ASP A 203 -4.77 16.19 -0.66
N ARG A 204 -4.23 16.11 0.56
CA ARG A 204 -4.16 17.21 1.55
C ARG A 204 -5.51 17.78 1.98
N ARG A 205 -6.61 17.09 1.71
CA ARG A 205 -7.96 17.49 2.15
C ARG A 205 -8.16 17.23 3.65
N ARG A 206 -9.42 17.28 4.11
CA ARG A 206 -9.80 17.01 5.50
C ARG A 206 -9.30 15.63 5.93
N LYS A 207 -8.75 15.55 7.14
CA LYS A 207 -8.36 14.28 7.73
C LYS A 207 -9.58 13.47 8.17
N LEU A 208 -9.55 12.18 7.91
CA LEU A 208 -10.58 11.20 8.25
C LEU A 208 -9.94 10.07 9.06
N PRO A 209 -10.66 9.38 9.96
CA PRO A 209 -10.18 8.13 10.54
C PRO A 209 -9.73 7.15 9.45
N SER A 210 -8.59 6.50 9.62
CA SER A 210 -8.05 5.56 8.62
C SER A 210 -8.99 4.37 8.38
N THR A 211 -9.78 4.00 9.38
CA THR A 211 -10.78 2.93 9.30
C THR A 211 -11.86 3.19 8.26
N ILE A 212 -12.23 4.46 8.03
CA ILE A 212 -13.17 4.83 6.97
C ILE A 212 -12.64 4.44 5.59
N LEU A 213 -11.35 4.71 5.33
CA LEU A 213 -10.73 4.32 4.07
C LEU A 213 -10.70 2.78 3.92
N LEU A 214 -10.30 2.05 4.97
CA LEU A 214 -10.23 0.60 4.92
C LEU A 214 -11.61 -0.03 4.69
N ARG A 215 -12.64 0.48 5.35
CA ARG A 215 -14.03 0.04 5.13
C ARG A 215 -14.55 0.39 3.73
N ALA A 216 -14.17 1.55 3.18
CA ALA A 216 -14.51 1.94 1.81
C ALA A 216 -13.84 1.02 0.77
N LEU A 217 -12.68 0.44 1.10
CA LEU A 217 -12.01 -0.59 0.29
C LEU A 217 -12.65 -1.98 0.41
N GLY A 218 -13.65 -2.14 1.29
CA GLY A 218 -14.41 -3.39 1.43
C GLY A 218 -14.04 -4.24 2.64
N TYR A 219 -13.11 -3.81 3.50
CA TYR A 219 -12.76 -4.56 4.71
C TYR A 219 -13.83 -4.43 5.78
N SER A 220 -14.24 -5.55 6.37
CA SER A 220 -15.09 -5.59 7.57
C SER A 220 -14.29 -5.18 8.82
N SER A 221 -15.00 -4.91 9.92
CA SER A 221 -14.34 -4.58 11.18
C SER A 221 -13.46 -5.71 11.70
N GLU A 222 -13.91 -6.95 11.59
CA GLU A 222 -13.14 -8.14 11.97
C GLU A 222 -11.90 -8.33 11.10
N GLU A 223 -12.04 -8.16 9.79
CA GLU A 223 -10.91 -8.28 8.86
C GLU A 223 -9.84 -7.22 9.14
N ILE A 224 -10.24 -5.97 9.42
CA ILE A 224 -9.31 -4.91 9.82
C ILE A 224 -8.55 -5.33 11.09
N LEU A 225 -9.26 -5.77 12.12
CA LEU A 225 -8.61 -6.17 13.37
C LEU A 225 -7.67 -7.37 13.18
N ASN A 226 -8.06 -8.36 12.38
CA ASN A 226 -7.22 -9.53 12.08
C ASN A 226 -5.96 -9.21 11.28
N VAL A 227 -5.99 -8.16 10.44
CA VAL A 227 -4.81 -7.71 9.68
C VAL A 227 -3.79 -7.00 10.58
N PHE A 228 -4.26 -6.23 11.56
CA PHE A 228 -3.38 -5.37 12.37
C PHE A 228 -3.00 -5.98 13.72
N PHE A 229 -3.78 -6.93 14.23
CA PHE A 229 -3.56 -7.52 15.54
C PHE A 229 -3.49 -9.04 15.47
N ASP A 230 -2.62 -9.57 16.27
CA ASP A 230 -2.69 -10.98 16.64
C ASP A 230 -3.79 -11.20 17.67
N THR A 231 -4.33 -12.41 17.71
CA THR A 231 -5.37 -12.79 18.68
C THR A 231 -4.79 -13.57 19.84
N SER A 232 -5.33 -13.32 21.03
CA SER A 232 -5.12 -14.12 22.23
C SER A 232 -6.35 -14.97 22.50
N VAL A 233 -6.19 -16.28 22.52
CA VAL A 233 -7.28 -17.23 22.70
C VAL A 233 -7.42 -17.62 24.16
N PHE A 234 -8.56 -17.33 24.74
CA PHE A 234 -8.92 -17.73 26.09
C PHE A 234 -9.93 -18.88 26.02
N SER A 235 -9.62 -19.97 26.71
CA SER A 235 -10.55 -21.10 26.90
C SER A 235 -11.22 -20.97 28.27
N VAL A 236 -12.53 -21.08 28.27
CA VAL A 236 -13.37 -20.93 29.47
C VAL A 236 -13.87 -22.30 29.92
N LYS A 237 -13.59 -22.68 31.16
CA LYS A 237 -14.09 -23.92 31.78
C LYS A 237 -14.55 -23.61 33.19
N LYS A 238 -15.86 -23.64 33.48
CA LYS A 238 -16.42 -23.49 34.82
C LYS A 238 -15.77 -22.35 35.60
N ASP A 239 -15.85 -21.12 35.12
CA ASP A 239 -15.26 -19.90 35.70
C ASP A 239 -13.71 -19.89 35.80
N GLN A 240 -13.03 -20.82 35.18
CA GLN A 240 -11.58 -20.80 35.05
C GLN A 240 -11.21 -20.40 33.62
N PHE A 241 -10.40 -19.37 33.54
CA PHE A 241 -9.89 -18.87 32.25
C PHE A 241 -8.46 -19.36 32.03
N SER A 242 -8.21 -19.91 30.87
CA SER A 242 -6.89 -20.35 30.48
C SER A 242 -6.49 -19.70 29.17
N LEU A 243 -5.33 -19.02 29.17
CA LEU A 243 -4.73 -18.39 28.01
C LEU A 243 -3.76 -19.38 27.35
N ALA A 244 -3.83 -19.53 26.05
CA ALA A 244 -2.81 -20.27 25.29
C ALA A 244 -1.47 -19.55 25.42
N LEU A 245 -0.43 -20.29 25.81
CA LEU A 245 0.90 -19.74 26.06
C LEU A 245 1.66 -19.54 24.75
N ASP A 246 2.02 -18.31 24.44
CA ASP A 246 3.00 -17.95 23.42
C ASP A 246 4.24 -17.36 24.13
N PRO A 247 5.36 -18.11 24.20
CA PRO A 247 6.53 -17.67 24.94
C PRO A 247 7.19 -16.41 24.40
N GLU A 248 7.12 -16.19 23.08
CA GLU A 248 7.77 -15.03 22.45
C GLU A 248 7.05 -13.72 22.81
N ARG A 249 5.72 -13.75 22.91
CA ARG A 249 4.91 -12.59 23.27
C ARG A 249 5.12 -12.12 24.70
N LEU A 250 5.39 -13.03 25.61
CA LEU A 250 5.64 -12.70 27.01
C LEU A 250 6.99 -12.06 27.30
N ARG A 251 7.92 -12.10 26.34
CA ARG A 251 9.27 -11.60 26.53
C ARG A 251 9.31 -10.09 26.70
N GLY A 252 9.75 -9.63 27.88
CA GLY A 252 9.89 -8.20 28.16
C GLY A 252 8.66 -7.54 28.74
N GLU A 253 7.50 -8.22 28.77
CA GLU A 253 6.29 -7.75 29.42
C GLU A 253 6.39 -7.79 30.95
N ILE A 254 5.55 -6.99 31.61
CA ILE A 254 5.37 -7.02 33.06
C ILE A 254 4.26 -8.00 33.36
N ALA A 255 4.53 -8.99 34.22
CA ALA A 255 3.52 -9.97 34.60
C ALA A 255 2.31 -9.30 35.29
N ALA A 256 1.13 -9.35 34.66
CA ALA A 256 -0.09 -8.81 35.22
C ALA A 256 -0.66 -9.67 36.35
N PHE A 257 -0.29 -10.94 36.42
CA PHE A 257 -0.67 -11.93 37.43
C PHE A 257 0.48 -12.90 37.71
N ASP A 258 0.37 -13.69 38.77
CA ASP A 258 1.37 -14.68 39.12
C ASP A 258 1.39 -15.83 38.12
N ILE A 259 2.49 -15.96 37.37
CA ILE A 259 2.67 -17.05 36.42
C ILE A 259 3.17 -18.29 37.15
N LYS A 260 2.33 -19.32 37.18
CA LYS A 260 2.60 -20.57 37.85
C LYS A 260 3.16 -21.62 36.89
N GLY A 261 4.22 -22.29 37.30
CA GLY A 261 4.80 -23.39 36.59
C GLY A 261 4.21 -24.73 36.99
N LYS A 262 4.94 -25.82 36.67
CA LYS A 262 4.60 -27.19 37.10
C LYS A 262 4.50 -27.26 38.62
N GLN A 263 3.50 -27.96 39.15
CA GLN A 263 3.22 -28.10 40.57
C GLN A 263 2.80 -26.80 41.30
N ASN A 264 2.15 -25.87 40.62
CA ASN A 264 1.69 -24.60 41.21
C ASN A 264 2.79 -23.69 41.78
N LYS A 265 4.08 -23.94 41.44
CA LYS A 265 5.18 -23.09 41.86
C LYS A 265 5.18 -21.80 41.05
N VAL A 266 5.21 -20.65 41.75
CA VAL A 266 5.25 -19.33 41.06
C VAL A 266 6.62 -19.18 40.39
N VAL A 267 6.63 -18.99 39.06
CA VAL A 267 7.83 -18.76 38.25
C VAL A 267 8.09 -17.24 38.14
N VAL A 268 7.02 -16.46 38.00
CA VAL A 268 7.10 -15.00 37.93
C VAL A 268 5.99 -14.42 38.80
N GLU A 269 6.34 -13.54 39.73
CA GLU A 269 5.37 -12.82 40.57
C GLU A 269 4.76 -11.65 39.81
N LYS A 270 3.52 -11.28 40.15
CA LYS A 270 2.82 -10.10 39.63
C LYS A 270 3.71 -8.85 39.75
N GLY A 271 3.77 -8.04 38.70
CA GLY A 271 4.54 -6.80 38.64
C GLY A 271 6.02 -6.97 38.29
N ARG A 272 6.53 -8.20 38.12
CA ARG A 272 7.92 -8.42 37.67
C ARG A 272 8.00 -8.55 36.15
N ARG A 273 9.09 -8.04 35.60
CA ARG A 273 9.39 -8.17 34.17
C ARG A 273 9.75 -9.61 33.80
N ILE A 274 9.12 -10.14 32.78
CA ILE A 274 9.34 -11.49 32.26
C ILE A 274 10.65 -11.50 31.46
N THR A 275 11.61 -12.29 31.90
CA THR A 275 12.93 -12.41 31.29
C THR A 275 13.03 -13.68 30.45
N ALA A 276 14.00 -13.74 29.54
CA ALA A 276 14.28 -14.94 28.74
C ALA A 276 14.57 -16.19 29.59
N ARG A 277 15.01 -16.01 30.86
CA ARG A 277 15.24 -17.13 31.81
C ARG A 277 13.90 -17.74 32.24
N HIS A 278 12.91 -16.91 32.51
CA HIS A 278 11.57 -17.36 32.91
C HIS A 278 10.88 -18.10 31.76
N ILE A 279 11.03 -17.60 30.52
CA ILE A 279 10.49 -18.25 29.32
C ILE A 279 11.08 -19.64 29.11
N ARG A 280 12.41 -19.78 29.18
CA ARG A 280 13.08 -21.09 29.09
C ARG A 280 12.65 -22.06 30.18
N GLN A 281 12.27 -21.55 31.34
CA GLN A 281 11.74 -22.38 32.41
C GLN A 281 10.33 -22.87 32.12
N LEU A 282 9.45 -21.99 31.60
CA LEU A 282 8.10 -22.34 31.17
C LEU A 282 8.09 -23.35 30.01
N GLU A 283 9.02 -23.19 29.06
CA GLU A 283 9.20 -24.13 27.95
C GLU A 283 9.69 -25.51 28.43
N LYS A 284 10.65 -25.55 29.37
CA LYS A 284 11.12 -26.80 29.99
C LYS A 284 10.01 -27.54 30.74
N ASP A 285 9.12 -26.78 31.38
CA ASP A 285 7.97 -27.32 32.09
C ASP A 285 6.84 -27.75 31.14
N LYS A 286 6.99 -27.53 29.80
CA LYS A 286 6.01 -27.87 28.75
C LYS A 286 4.61 -27.35 29.07
N ILE A 287 4.51 -26.12 29.51
CA ILE A 287 3.21 -25.48 29.82
C ILE A 287 2.64 -24.94 28.51
N SER A 288 1.47 -25.40 28.12
CA SER A 288 0.76 -24.95 26.92
C SER A 288 -0.30 -23.90 27.21
N SER A 289 -0.73 -23.75 28.46
CA SER A 289 -1.75 -22.79 28.86
C SER A 289 -1.48 -22.23 30.25
N LEU A 290 -1.77 -20.96 30.43
CA LEU A 290 -1.68 -20.25 31.71
C LEU A 290 -3.08 -20.04 32.28
N GLN A 291 -3.24 -20.30 33.59
CA GLN A 291 -4.48 -19.91 34.29
C GLN A 291 -4.45 -18.40 34.56
N VAL A 292 -5.49 -17.73 34.18
CA VAL A 292 -5.61 -16.27 34.19
C VAL A 292 -6.75 -15.87 35.10
N PRO A 293 -6.59 -14.86 35.99
CA PRO A 293 -7.68 -14.35 36.78
C PRO A 293 -8.72 -13.59 35.92
N ARG A 294 -9.94 -13.55 36.34
CA ARG A 294 -11.05 -12.86 35.67
C ARG A 294 -10.72 -11.38 35.35
N GLU A 295 -10.07 -10.70 36.27
CA GLU A 295 -9.67 -9.30 36.17
C GLU A 295 -8.76 -9.03 34.92
N TYR A 296 -8.06 -10.05 34.43
CA TYR A 296 -7.16 -9.91 33.30
C TYR A 296 -7.90 -9.82 31.95
N LEU A 297 -9.13 -10.33 31.87
CA LEU A 297 -9.96 -10.24 30.66
C LEU A 297 -10.71 -8.91 30.58
N ILE A 298 -10.99 -8.29 31.74
CA ILE A 298 -11.73 -7.04 31.79
C ILE A 298 -10.93 -5.93 31.10
N GLY A 299 -11.60 -5.13 30.25
CA GLY A 299 -11.00 -4.04 29.48
C GLY A 299 -10.29 -4.49 28.21
N ARG A 300 -10.20 -5.80 27.90
CA ARG A 300 -9.64 -6.27 26.62
C ARG A 300 -10.72 -6.22 25.53
N PRO A 301 -10.38 -5.72 24.33
CA PRO A 301 -11.28 -5.73 23.20
C PRO A 301 -11.39 -7.12 22.58
N VAL A 302 -12.59 -7.51 22.20
CA VAL A 302 -12.87 -8.78 21.52
C VAL A 302 -12.43 -8.70 20.05
N ALA A 303 -11.80 -9.77 19.54
CA ALA A 303 -11.30 -9.82 18.19
C ALA A 303 -12.37 -10.12 17.13
N MET A 304 -13.40 -10.89 17.49
CA MET A 304 -14.46 -11.36 16.60
C MET A 304 -15.82 -11.17 17.25
N ASP A 305 -16.86 -11.11 16.43
CA ASP A 305 -18.25 -11.09 16.92
C ASP A 305 -18.56 -12.38 17.68
N ILE A 306 -19.14 -12.26 18.86
CA ILE A 306 -19.58 -13.40 19.67
C ILE A 306 -21.10 -13.49 19.59
N ALA A 307 -21.61 -14.53 18.95
CA ALA A 307 -23.02 -14.85 18.86
C ALA A 307 -23.38 -16.07 19.73
N ASP A 308 -24.59 -16.14 20.21
CA ASP A 308 -25.12 -17.32 20.91
C ASP A 308 -25.30 -18.47 19.90
N GLU A 309 -24.66 -19.61 20.14
CA GLU A 309 -24.75 -20.79 19.28
C GLU A 309 -26.20 -21.32 19.11
N LYS A 310 -27.10 -20.99 20.06
CA LYS A 310 -28.47 -21.49 20.05
C LYS A 310 -29.46 -20.55 19.39
N THR A 311 -29.36 -19.25 19.65
CA THR A 311 -30.28 -18.24 19.14
C THR A 311 -29.77 -17.53 17.90
N GLY A 312 -28.46 -17.53 17.67
CA GLY A 312 -27.80 -16.76 16.59
C GLY A 312 -27.81 -15.26 16.86
N GLU A 313 -28.24 -14.81 18.03
CA GLU A 313 -28.21 -13.39 18.39
C GLU A 313 -26.80 -12.95 18.73
N LEU A 314 -26.44 -11.74 18.26
CA LEU A 314 -25.16 -11.14 18.55
C LEU A 314 -25.12 -10.70 20.01
N MET A 315 -24.22 -11.31 20.78
CA MET A 315 -24.05 -11.00 22.21
C MET A 315 -23.04 -9.88 22.43
N LEU A 316 -21.96 -9.90 21.67
CA LEU A 316 -20.89 -8.91 21.78
C LEU A 316 -20.30 -8.63 20.39
N GLU A 317 -20.32 -7.35 19.98
CA GLU A 317 -19.70 -6.91 18.73
C GLU A 317 -18.16 -6.92 18.83
N CYS A 318 -17.49 -7.18 17.73
CA CYS A 318 -16.03 -7.09 17.66
C CYS A 318 -15.54 -5.69 18.08
N ASN A 319 -14.33 -5.60 18.61
CA ASN A 319 -13.73 -4.39 19.16
C ASN A 319 -14.44 -3.79 20.41
N THR A 320 -15.41 -4.48 20.99
CA THR A 320 -16.02 -4.06 22.26
C THR A 320 -15.17 -4.54 23.42
N GLU A 321 -14.96 -3.68 24.40
CA GLU A 321 -14.24 -4.05 25.62
C GLU A 321 -15.10 -4.98 26.49
N ILE A 322 -14.47 -6.01 27.02
CA ILE A 322 -15.12 -6.94 27.91
C ILE A 322 -15.34 -6.25 29.29
N SER A 323 -16.58 -6.01 29.64
CA SER A 323 -16.97 -5.60 30.99
C SER A 323 -17.33 -6.81 31.89
N ASP A 324 -17.38 -6.62 33.19
CA ASP A 324 -17.82 -7.68 34.10
C ASP A 324 -19.21 -8.20 33.77
N GLU A 325 -20.13 -7.31 33.39
CA GLU A 325 -21.50 -7.65 33.02
C GLU A 325 -21.54 -8.48 31.74
N ASN A 326 -20.78 -8.07 30.72
CA ASN A 326 -20.67 -8.80 29.45
C ASN A 326 -20.07 -10.19 29.67
N LEU A 327 -19.07 -10.29 30.55
CA LEU A 327 -18.42 -11.58 30.83
C LEU A 327 -19.42 -12.53 31.53
N ASP A 328 -20.26 -12.05 32.44
CA ASP A 328 -21.31 -12.86 33.08
C ASP A 328 -22.38 -13.34 32.10
N VAL A 329 -22.71 -12.51 31.08
CA VAL A 329 -23.65 -12.90 30.03
C VAL A 329 -23.01 -14.00 29.15
N LEU A 330 -21.75 -13.86 28.75
CA LEU A 330 -21.03 -14.87 27.97
C LEU A 330 -20.89 -16.21 28.70
N LEU A 331 -20.63 -16.17 30.02
CA LEU A 331 -20.55 -17.37 30.86
C LEU A 331 -21.92 -18.08 31.00
N LYS A 332 -23.01 -17.33 31.14
CA LYS A 332 -24.37 -17.90 31.21
C LYS A 332 -24.80 -18.54 29.89
N ALA A 333 -24.39 -17.98 28.76
CA ALA A 333 -24.63 -18.53 27.43
C ALA A 333 -23.77 -19.78 27.14
N GLY A 334 -22.75 -20.05 27.96
CA GLY A 334 -21.90 -21.25 27.81
C GLY A 334 -20.80 -21.11 26.76
N VAL A 335 -20.37 -19.90 26.48
CA VAL A 335 -19.24 -19.64 25.56
C VAL A 335 -17.98 -20.28 26.12
N THR A 336 -17.35 -21.16 25.34
CA THR A 336 -16.16 -21.92 25.75
C THR A 336 -14.85 -21.31 25.28
N ARG A 337 -14.91 -20.39 24.32
CA ARG A 337 -13.75 -19.75 23.69
C ARG A 337 -14.00 -18.27 23.49
N ILE A 338 -13.09 -17.44 23.98
CA ILE A 338 -13.12 -15.99 23.80
C ILE A 338 -11.81 -15.59 23.13
N GLU A 339 -11.88 -14.87 22.04
CA GLU A 339 -10.72 -14.33 21.34
C GLU A 339 -10.64 -12.83 21.56
N THR A 340 -9.50 -12.35 22.08
CA THR A 340 -9.26 -10.94 22.31
C THR A 340 -8.08 -10.47 21.48
N LEU A 341 -8.00 -9.17 21.21
CA LEU A 341 -6.85 -8.58 20.56
C LEU A 341 -5.64 -8.65 21.49
N TYR A 342 -4.51 -9.03 20.91
CA TYR A 342 -3.23 -8.94 21.60
C TYR A 342 -2.68 -7.51 21.48
N THR A 343 -2.61 -6.84 22.61
CA THR A 343 -2.01 -5.50 22.72
C THR A 343 -1.03 -5.48 23.88
N ASN A 344 0.07 -4.75 23.70
CA ASN A 344 1.09 -4.56 24.73
C ASN A 344 1.58 -3.10 24.74
N ASP A 345 2.29 -2.72 25.80
CA ASP A 345 2.83 -1.37 25.97
C ASP A 345 4.19 -1.16 25.26
N LEU A 346 4.74 -2.20 24.61
CA LEU A 346 6.07 -2.16 24.03
C LEU A 346 6.05 -1.79 22.55
N ASP A 347 5.30 -2.51 21.73
CA ASP A 347 5.30 -2.41 20.27
C ASP A 347 3.91 -2.57 19.63
N CYS A 348 2.96 -3.20 20.28
CA CYS A 348 1.61 -3.45 19.78
C CYS A 348 0.55 -2.64 20.54
N GLY A 349 0.54 -1.33 20.33
CA GLY A 349 -0.50 -0.47 20.93
C GLY A 349 -1.88 -0.61 20.27
N PRO A 350 -2.98 -0.24 20.93
CA PRO A 350 -4.36 -0.42 20.44
C PRO A 350 -4.78 0.60 19.38
N PHE A 351 -3.86 1.16 18.61
CA PHE A 351 -4.06 2.33 17.74
C PHE A 351 -5.23 2.20 16.76
N ILE A 352 -5.29 1.09 16.02
CA ILE A 352 -6.36 0.84 15.03
C ILE A 352 -7.69 0.50 15.75
N SER A 353 -7.63 -0.24 16.85
CA SER A 353 -8.79 -0.55 17.67
C SER A 353 -9.45 0.72 18.21
N ASP A 354 -8.65 1.65 18.74
CA ASP A 354 -9.13 2.93 19.25
C ASP A 354 -9.65 3.83 18.12
N THR A 355 -8.97 3.83 16.96
CA THR A 355 -9.42 4.55 15.78
C THR A 355 -10.76 4.01 15.28
N LEU A 356 -10.95 2.69 15.25
CA LEU A 356 -12.18 2.03 14.86
C LEU A 356 -13.34 2.36 15.83
N ARG A 357 -13.03 2.49 17.12
CA ARG A 357 -13.99 2.87 18.16
C ARG A 357 -14.43 4.32 18.07
N SER A 358 -13.52 5.21 17.62
CA SER A 358 -13.82 6.62 17.38
C SER A 358 -14.56 6.91 16.07
N ASP A 359 -14.68 5.91 15.17
CA ASP A 359 -15.37 6.04 13.90
C ASP A 359 -16.89 5.98 14.09
N ALA A 360 -17.56 7.09 13.83
CA ALA A 360 -19.03 7.21 13.96
C ALA A 360 -19.80 6.64 12.75
N THR A 361 -19.12 6.30 11.66
CA THR A 361 -19.77 5.84 10.42
C THR A 361 -19.94 4.32 10.44
N LYS A 362 -21.17 3.84 10.18
CA LYS A 362 -21.50 2.40 10.25
C LYS A 362 -21.89 1.79 8.90
N THR A 363 -22.21 2.60 7.88
CA THR A 363 -22.73 2.08 6.61
C THR A 363 -21.71 2.20 5.46
N PRO A 364 -21.59 1.20 4.56
CA PRO A 364 -20.70 1.27 3.41
C PRO A 364 -20.93 2.50 2.52
N VAL A 365 -22.17 2.94 2.38
CA VAL A 365 -22.53 4.13 1.62
C VAL A 365 -21.93 5.40 2.24
N SER A 366 -21.97 5.52 3.56
CA SER A 366 -21.36 6.65 4.27
C SER A 366 -19.84 6.69 4.09
N TYR A 367 -19.17 5.54 4.11
CA TYR A 367 -17.72 5.47 3.89
C TYR A 367 -17.34 5.92 2.49
N THR A 368 -18.02 5.44 1.47
CA THR A 368 -17.72 5.81 0.08
C THR A 368 -17.99 7.29 -0.18
N HIS A 369 -19.06 7.85 0.34
CA HIS A 369 -19.34 9.28 0.22
C HIS A 369 -18.31 10.17 0.92
N LEU A 370 -17.76 9.75 2.04
CA LEU A 370 -16.71 10.49 2.75
C LEU A 370 -15.36 10.44 2.04
N THR A 371 -15.05 9.32 1.36
CA THR A 371 -13.76 9.10 0.71
C THR A 371 -13.72 9.61 -0.71
N LEU A 372 -14.85 9.60 -1.43
CA LEU A 372 -14.92 10.11 -2.80
C LEU A 372 -14.87 11.65 -2.82
N PRO A 373 -14.21 12.27 -3.81
CA PRO A 373 -14.31 13.71 -4.01
C PRO A 373 -15.73 14.06 -4.41
N THR A 374 -16.35 14.97 -3.65
CA THR A 374 -17.73 15.40 -3.83
C THR A 374 -17.97 16.29 -5.06
N THR A 375 -16.92 16.63 -5.80
CA THR A 375 -17.02 17.37 -7.06
C THR A 375 -16.50 16.53 -8.20
N PRO A 376 -17.33 16.12 -9.18
CA PRO A 376 -16.80 15.66 -10.44
C PRO A 376 -16.04 16.83 -11.06
N TYR A 377 -14.77 16.64 -11.36
CA TYR A 377 -14.06 17.56 -12.24
C TYR A 377 -14.70 17.45 -13.62
N VAL A 378 -15.42 18.47 -13.99
CA VAL A 378 -15.83 18.72 -15.37
C VAL A 378 -14.60 19.07 -16.18
#